data_07d37e42757c2735d0beaa6d1bc0b0b7
#
_entry.id   07d37e42757c2735d0beaa6d1bc0b0b7
#
_cell.length_a   1.000
_cell.length_b   1.000
_cell.length_c   1.000
_cell.angle_alpha   90.00
_cell.angle_beta   90.00
_cell.angle_gamma   90.00
#
_symmetry.space_group_name_H-M   'P 1'
#
loop_
_entity.id
_entity.type
_entity.pdbx_description
1 polymer ?
#
loop_
_entity_poly.entity_id
_entity_poly.type
_entity_poly.pdbx_seq_one_letter_code
_entity_poly.pdbx_strand_id
1 'polypeptide(L)'
;MTRGSDRPRLYVRFAESDPAAAEQRLAQMSAHKAHLRNEDGVPEGFRILASGPMQAESGGSAAALIIAEARCIEDVMAFSDADPFVIHGVYNRIRILSWTPTLSRISGLQGD
;
A
#
# COMPACT_ATOMS: atom_id res chain seq x y z
N MET A 1 -8.05 -12.45 -22.19
CA MET A 1 -6.77 -11.78 -22.44
C MET A 1 -5.84 -11.98 -21.24
N THR A 2 -4.63 -12.26 -21.52
CA THR A 2 -3.64 -12.30 -20.47
C THR A 2 -3.32 -10.87 -20.00
N ARG A 3 -2.72 -10.75 -18.86
CA ARG A 3 -2.35 -9.46 -18.29
C ARG A 3 -1.12 -8.86 -18.94
N GLY A 4 -0.96 -9.03 -20.23
CA GLY A 4 0.17 -8.51 -20.95
C GLY A 4 1.51 -9.11 -20.58
N SER A 5 1.76 -9.33 -19.32
CA SER A 5 3.02 -9.89 -18.83
C SER A 5 2.77 -10.72 -17.59
N ASP A 6 3.42 -11.88 -17.51
CA ASP A 6 3.40 -12.69 -16.29
C ASP A 6 4.31 -12.13 -15.21
N ARG A 7 5.09 -11.12 -15.54
CA ARG A 7 6.04 -10.52 -14.61
C ARG A 7 5.31 -9.50 -13.74
N PRO A 8 5.50 -9.56 -12.43
CA PRO A 8 4.95 -8.53 -11.55
C PRO A 8 5.54 -7.16 -11.91
N ARG A 9 4.69 -6.14 -11.73
CA ARG A 9 5.08 -4.74 -11.89
C ARG A 9 4.94 -4.05 -10.55
N LEU A 10 5.51 -2.85 -10.45
CA LEU A 10 5.46 -2.07 -9.23
C LEU A 10 4.26 -1.14 -9.23
N TYR A 11 3.64 -1.04 -8.07
CA TYR A 11 2.53 -0.14 -7.82
C TYR A 11 2.76 0.58 -6.50
N VAL A 12 2.22 1.78 -6.41
CA VAL A 12 2.26 2.59 -5.21
C VAL A 12 0.82 2.85 -4.78
N ARG A 13 0.52 2.60 -3.52
CA ARG A 13 -0.70 3.08 -2.89
C ARG A 13 -0.34 4.24 -1.98
N PHE A 14 -0.86 5.42 -2.28
CA PHE A 14 -0.70 6.60 -1.47
C PHE A 14 -2.03 6.91 -0.81
N ALA A 15 -2.07 6.95 0.52
CA ALA A 15 -3.30 7.15 1.28
C ALA A 15 -3.13 8.33 2.22
N GLU A 16 -3.99 9.33 2.08
CA GLU A 16 -3.96 10.51 2.94
C GLU A 16 -4.77 10.23 4.20
N SER A 17 -4.17 10.50 5.36
CA SER A 17 -4.79 10.27 6.65
C SER A 17 -5.87 11.29 6.93
N ASP A 18 -6.97 10.84 7.50
CA ASP A 18 -8.01 11.71 8.01
C ASP A 18 -7.69 12.07 9.47
N PRO A 19 -7.42 13.34 9.78
CA PRO A 19 -7.11 13.73 11.15
C PRO A 19 -8.24 13.45 12.13
N ALA A 20 -9.49 13.38 11.64
CA ALA A 20 -10.65 13.10 12.48
C ALA A 20 -10.77 11.61 12.83
N ALA A 21 -9.94 10.73 12.24
CA ALA A 21 -10.04 9.29 12.42
C ALA A 21 -8.98 8.73 13.37
N ALA A 22 -8.50 9.52 14.32
CA ALA A 22 -7.45 9.09 15.24
C ALA A 22 -7.85 7.89 16.08
N GLU A 23 -9.10 7.83 16.53
CA GLU A 23 -9.60 6.69 17.32
C GLU A 23 -9.66 5.43 16.48
N GLN A 24 -10.16 5.52 15.26
CA GLN A 24 -10.22 4.40 14.33
C GLN A 24 -8.82 3.88 14.01
N ARG A 25 -7.87 4.79 13.84
CA ARG A 25 -6.48 4.43 13.59
C ARG A 25 -5.91 3.61 14.73
N LEU A 26 -6.10 4.05 15.96
CA LEU A 26 -5.62 3.31 17.14
C LEU A 26 -6.32 1.94 17.25
N ALA A 27 -7.64 1.93 17.07
CA ALA A 27 -8.42 0.70 17.21
C ALA A 27 -8.04 -0.35 16.16
N GLN A 28 -7.69 0.07 14.95
CA GLN A 28 -7.44 -0.84 13.84
C GLN A 28 -5.95 -1.08 13.55
N MET A 29 -5.05 -0.53 14.36
CA MET A 29 -3.61 -0.60 14.07
C MET A 29 -3.10 -2.03 14.00
N SER A 30 -3.46 -2.88 14.95
CA SER A 30 -3.01 -4.27 14.96
C SER A 30 -3.53 -5.05 13.76
N ALA A 31 -4.81 -4.87 13.44
CA ALA A 31 -5.42 -5.55 12.29
C ALA A 31 -4.81 -5.06 10.98
N HIS A 32 -4.55 -3.76 10.86
CA HIS A 32 -3.89 -3.18 9.70
C HIS A 32 -2.50 -3.79 9.49
N LYS A 33 -1.69 -3.85 10.55
CA LYS A 33 -0.35 -4.42 10.44
C LYS A 33 -0.37 -5.91 10.09
N ALA A 34 -1.33 -6.65 10.64
CA ALA A 34 -1.50 -8.06 10.29
C ALA A 34 -1.86 -8.23 8.82
N HIS A 35 -2.73 -7.37 8.30
CA HIS A 35 -3.10 -7.38 6.89
C HIS A 35 -1.90 -7.12 5.98
N LEU A 36 -1.05 -6.16 6.32
CA LEU A 36 0.16 -5.85 5.54
C LEU A 36 1.15 -7.02 5.52
N ARG A 37 1.18 -7.83 6.57
CA ARG A 37 2.12 -8.94 6.70
C ARG A 37 1.56 -10.29 6.28
N ASN A 38 0.30 -10.33 5.83
CA ASN A 38 -0.34 -11.58 5.45
C ASN A 38 0.11 -12.02 4.06
N GLU A 39 1.12 -12.86 4.01
CA GLU A 39 1.66 -13.38 2.75
C GLU A 39 0.83 -14.51 2.17
N ASP A 40 0.05 -15.19 3.00
CA ASP A 40 -0.71 -16.37 2.58
C ASP A 40 -2.05 -16.02 1.92
N GLY A 41 -2.59 -14.86 2.22
CA GLY A 41 -3.90 -14.44 1.74
C GLY A 41 -3.86 -13.54 0.51
N VAL A 42 -2.75 -13.52 -0.22
CA VAL A 42 -2.58 -12.61 -1.35
C VAL A 42 -2.46 -13.37 -2.66
N PRO A 43 -2.79 -12.74 -3.80
CA PRO A 43 -2.67 -13.37 -5.11
C PRO A 43 -1.22 -13.72 -5.45
N GLU A 44 -1.07 -14.68 -6.35
CA GLU A 44 0.25 -15.02 -6.87
C GLU A 44 0.89 -13.78 -7.50
N GLY A 45 2.17 -13.57 -7.21
CA GLY A 45 2.90 -12.42 -7.73
C GLY A 45 2.73 -11.14 -6.93
N PHE A 46 1.86 -11.14 -5.92
CA PHE A 46 1.68 -9.98 -5.05
C PHE A 46 2.67 -10.03 -3.89
N ARG A 47 3.34 -8.92 -3.64
CA ARG A 47 4.22 -8.79 -2.48
C ARG A 47 4.41 -7.33 -2.12
N ILE A 48 4.32 -7.01 -0.84
CA ILE A 48 4.65 -5.67 -0.37
C ILE A 48 6.16 -5.59 -0.19
N LEU A 49 6.78 -4.62 -0.84
CA LEU A 49 8.22 -4.38 -0.76
C LEU A 49 8.57 -3.41 0.35
N ALA A 50 7.71 -2.43 0.59
CA ALA A 50 7.91 -1.44 1.64
C ALA A 50 6.59 -0.79 1.97
N SER A 51 6.42 -0.40 3.22
CA SER A 51 5.25 0.35 3.65
C SER A 51 5.60 1.17 4.88
N GLY A 52 4.89 2.27 5.07
CA GLY A 52 5.08 3.05 6.28
C GLY A 52 4.31 4.36 6.25
N PRO A 53 4.14 4.96 7.41
CA PRO A 53 3.51 6.26 7.51
C PRO A 53 4.45 7.37 7.04
N MET A 54 3.84 8.42 6.51
CA MET A 54 4.50 9.67 6.18
C MET A 54 4.01 10.73 7.15
N GLN A 55 4.91 11.51 7.70
CA GLN A 55 4.57 12.48 8.74
C GLN A 55 4.78 13.89 8.24
N ALA A 56 3.90 14.78 8.67
CA ALA A 56 4.10 16.21 8.45
C ALA A 56 5.26 16.70 9.33
N GLU A 57 5.87 17.82 8.98
CA GLU A 57 6.92 18.42 9.80
C GLU A 57 6.44 18.70 11.22
N SER A 58 5.15 18.99 11.38
CA SER A 58 4.53 19.18 12.70
C SER A 58 4.44 17.90 13.52
N GLY A 59 4.76 16.73 12.94
CA GLY A 59 4.79 15.46 13.65
C GLY A 59 3.53 14.61 13.52
N GLY A 60 2.46 15.15 12.94
CA GLY A 60 1.22 14.39 12.75
C GLY A 60 1.33 13.44 11.57
N SER A 61 0.56 12.34 11.60
CA SER A 61 0.47 11.42 10.46
C SER A 61 -0.27 12.10 9.31
N ALA A 62 0.41 12.28 8.19
CA ALA A 62 -0.17 12.94 7.02
C ALA A 62 -0.68 11.92 6.00
N ALA A 63 0.03 10.82 5.81
CA ALA A 63 -0.26 9.85 4.77
C ALA A 63 0.41 8.52 5.09
N ALA A 64 0.15 7.52 4.25
CA ALA A 64 0.86 6.25 4.30
C ALA A 64 1.17 5.81 2.88
N LEU A 65 2.31 5.16 2.72
CA LEU A 65 2.78 4.68 1.44
C LEU A 65 2.95 3.17 1.49
N ILE A 66 2.49 2.51 0.43
CA ILE A 66 2.81 1.10 0.18
C ILE A 66 3.44 1.02 -1.19
N ILE A 67 4.56 0.31 -1.30
CA ILE A 67 5.15 -0.08 -2.57
C ILE A 67 4.98 -1.59 -2.69
N ALA A 68 4.31 -2.04 -3.73
CA ALA A 68 3.98 -3.44 -3.92
C ALA A 68 4.33 -3.91 -5.32
N GLU A 69 4.70 -5.19 -5.42
CA GLU A 69 4.71 -5.90 -6.69
C GLU A 69 3.36 -6.57 -6.87
N ALA A 70 2.83 -6.54 -8.09
CA ALA A 70 1.62 -7.27 -8.42
C ALA A 70 1.56 -7.49 -9.93
N ARG A 71 0.78 -8.48 -10.36
CA ARG A 71 0.61 -8.76 -11.78
C ARG A 71 -0.35 -7.80 -12.45
N CYS A 72 -1.25 -7.21 -11.67
CA CYS A 72 -2.21 -6.23 -12.17
C CYS A 72 -2.63 -5.28 -11.06
N ILE A 73 -3.13 -4.12 -11.46
CA ILE A 73 -3.55 -3.10 -10.50
C ILE A 73 -4.74 -3.58 -9.66
N GLU A 74 -5.60 -4.43 -10.24
CA GLU A 74 -6.77 -4.95 -9.53
C GLU A 74 -6.38 -5.72 -8.27
N ASP A 75 -5.24 -6.42 -8.28
CA ASP A 75 -4.76 -7.12 -7.09
C ASP A 75 -4.39 -6.13 -5.99
N VAL A 76 -3.80 -5.00 -6.36
CA VAL A 76 -3.45 -3.95 -5.39
C VAL A 76 -4.72 -3.28 -4.86
N MET A 77 -5.68 -3.02 -5.74
CA MET A 77 -6.97 -2.42 -5.35
C MET A 77 -7.71 -3.32 -4.37
N ALA A 78 -7.76 -4.61 -4.65
CA ALA A 78 -8.41 -5.58 -3.76
C ALA A 78 -7.72 -5.65 -2.40
N PHE A 79 -6.39 -5.64 -2.39
CA PHE A 79 -5.62 -5.61 -1.15
C PHE A 79 -5.94 -4.35 -0.34
N SER A 80 -6.00 -3.21 -1.01
CA SER A 80 -6.33 -1.94 -0.37
C SER A 80 -7.73 -1.94 0.21
N ASP A 81 -8.70 -2.44 -0.55
CA ASP A 81 -10.10 -2.48 -0.11
C ASP A 81 -10.30 -3.38 1.12
N ALA A 82 -9.45 -4.37 1.30
CA ALA A 82 -9.50 -5.28 2.45
C ALA A 82 -8.70 -4.77 3.65
N ASP A 83 -7.98 -3.68 3.52
CA ASP A 83 -7.20 -3.09 4.60
C ASP A 83 -8.15 -2.57 5.68
N PRO A 84 -8.01 -2.99 6.96
CA PRO A 84 -8.84 -2.47 8.04
C PRO A 84 -8.81 -0.94 8.15
N PHE A 85 -7.70 -0.30 7.83
CA PHE A 85 -7.66 1.17 7.81
C PHE A 85 -8.58 1.76 6.75
N VAL A 86 -8.71 1.10 5.60
CA VAL A 86 -9.63 1.54 4.55
C VAL A 86 -11.07 1.28 4.97
N ILE A 87 -11.34 0.07 5.47
CA ILE A 87 -12.69 -0.33 5.88
C ILE A 87 -13.25 0.61 6.96
N HIS A 88 -12.40 1.03 7.88
CA HIS A 88 -12.81 1.84 9.04
C HIS A 88 -12.56 3.34 8.87
N GLY A 89 -12.31 3.78 7.64
CA GLY A 89 -12.29 5.21 7.33
C GLY A 89 -11.11 5.99 7.88
N VAL A 90 -9.95 5.35 8.06
CA VAL A 90 -8.74 6.03 8.55
C VAL A 90 -8.17 6.98 7.51
N TYR A 91 -8.39 6.68 6.23
CA TYR A 91 -7.93 7.51 5.12
C TYR A 91 -9.10 8.24 4.48
N ASN A 92 -8.90 9.49 4.08
CA ASN A 92 -9.90 10.25 3.37
C ASN A 92 -9.65 10.33 1.86
N ARG A 93 -8.49 9.90 1.40
CA ARG A 93 -8.17 9.84 -0.02
C ARG A 93 -7.11 8.78 -0.28
N ILE A 94 -7.34 7.95 -1.31
CA ILE A 94 -6.44 6.87 -1.67
C ILE A 94 -6.19 6.92 -3.17
N ARG A 95 -4.92 6.80 -3.55
CA ARG A 95 -4.53 6.70 -4.96
C ARG A 95 -3.65 5.47 -5.13
N ILE A 96 -3.89 4.75 -6.21
CA ILE A 96 -3.08 3.60 -6.59
C ILE A 96 -2.58 3.85 -8.01
N LEU A 97 -1.26 3.81 -8.17
CA LEU A 97 -0.62 4.14 -9.43
C LEU A 97 0.44 3.08 -9.76
N SER A 98 0.62 2.77 -11.03
CA SER A 98 1.78 2.01 -11.44
C SER A 98 3.02 2.89 -11.33
N TRP A 99 4.16 2.28 -11.06
CA TRP A 99 5.40 3.02 -10.86
C TRP A 99 6.56 2.32 -11.52
N THR A 100 7.32 3.08 -12.26
CA THR A 100 8.56 2.61 -12.88
C THR A 100 9.69 3.47 -12.34
N PRO A 101 10.43 2.98 -11.33
CA PRO A 101 11.56 3.76 -10.82
C PRO A 101 12.64 3.85 -11.88
N THR A 102 13.21 5.05 -12.05
CA THR A 102 14.30 5.27 -12.98
C THR A 102 15.65 5.17 -12.30
N LEU A 103 15.67 5.31 -10.99
CA LEU A 103 16.86 5.14 -10.17
C LEU A 103 16.42 4.55 -8.84
N SER A 104 17.07 3.47 -8.41
CA SER A 104 16.83 2.92 -7.10
C SER A 104 18.10 2.33 -6.52
N ARG A 105 18.37 2.67 -5.27
CA ARG A 105 19.42 2.07 -4.45
C ARG A 105 18.83 1.26 -3.29
N ILE A 106 17.53 1.04 -3.34
CA ILE A 106 16.82 0.26 -2.32
C ILE A 106 16.86 -1.20 -2.75
N SER A 107 17.31 -2.08 -1.86
CA SER A 107 17.37 -3.51 -2.11
C SER A 107 15.95 -4.04 -2.39
N GLY A 108 15.81 -4.82 -3.45
CA GLY A 108 14.52 -5.37 -3.86
C GLY A 108 13.69 -4.44 -4.72
N LEU A 109 14.14 -3.21 -4.95
CA LEU A 109 13.43 -2.22 -5.74
C LEU A 109 14.35 -1.73 -6.85
N GLN A 110 14.23 -2.32 -8.03
CA GLN A 110 15.12 -2.06 -9.15
C GLN A 110 14.70 -0.83 -9.95
N GLY A 111 15.68 0.02 -10.28
CA GLY A 111 15.47 1.09 -11.23
C GLY A 111 15.68 0.60 -12.67
N ASP A 112 15.17 1.35 -13.60
CA ASP A 112 15.39 1.10 -15.02
C ASP A 112 16.77 1.57 -15.47
#